data_0f6801ceec993bab8d7c0365661282c7
#
_entry.id   0f6801ceec993bab8d7c0365661282c7
#
_cell.length_a   1.000
_cell.length_b   1.000
_cell.length_c   1.000
_cell.angle_alpha   90.00
_cell.angle_beta   90.00
_cell.angle_gamma   90.00
#
_symmetry.space_group_name_H-M   'P 1'
#
loop_
_entity.id
_entity.type
_entity.pdbx_description
1 polymer ?
#
loop_
_entity_poly.entity_id
_entity_poly.type
_entity_poly.pdbx_seq_one_letter_code
_entity_poly.pdbx_strand_id
1 'polypeptide(L)'
;MSFDNNASNLQPTAWAIEAAGLGKCYDLFENPSDRLKQLLWGGLKNFSRQFWALQDVNLQIGHGEVVGLVGRNGAGKSTLLQMLCGTLPHTSGSLKVNGRVAALLELGAGFNPEFTGIENVYMNGALMGLTHAQVQEKLPEILAFADIGDFVHQPVKTYSSGMFMRLAFAVATSVEPDILVIDEALSVGDGAFARKSFERIMK
;
A
#
# COMPACT_ATOMS: atom_id res chain seq x y z
N MET A 1 -33.49 -46.46 -9.13
CA MET A 1 -33.43 -45.19 -8.37
C MET A 1 -31.98 -44.80 -8.30
N SER A 2 -31.55 -43.92 -9.23
CA SER A 2 -30.18 -43.41 -9.29
C SER A 2 -30.13 -42.14 -8.45
N PHE A 3 -29.28 -42.13 -7.46
CA PHE A 3 -28.98 -40.91 -6.69
C PHE A 3 -27.88 -40.16 -7.45
N ASP A 4 -28.26 -39.06 -8.09
CA ASP A 4 -27.34 -38.10 -8.66
C ASP A 4 -26.60 -37.39 -7.51
N ASN A 5 -25.33 -37.77 -7.35
CA ASN A 5 -24.39 -37.11 -6.44
C ASN A 5 -23.84 -35.90 -7.16
N ASN A 6 -24.60 -34.82 -7.18
CA ASN A 6 -24.13 -33.52 -7.67
C ASN A 6 -23.32 -32.84 -6.55
N ALA A 7 -22.10 -33.34 -6.33
CA ALA A 7 -21.12 -32.68 -5.53
C ALA A 7 -20.72 -31.41 -6.31
N SER A 8 -21.32 -30.29 -5.95
CA SER A 8 -20.99 -28.96 -6.44
C SER A 8 -19.48 -28.75 -6.37
N ASN A 9 -18.86 -28.66 -7.54
CA ASN A 9 -17.50 -28.13 -7.73
C ASN A 9 -17.49 -26.69 -7.23
N LEU A 10 -17.29 -26.49 -5.94
CA LEU A 10 -16.83 -25.21 -5.38
C LEU A 10 -15.40 -25.08 -5.86
N GLN A 11 -15.19 -24.35 -6.95
CA GLN A 11 -13.88 -23.83 -7.29
C GLN A 11 -13.38 -23.06 -6.06
N PRO A 12 -12.14 -23.27 -5.60
CA PRO A 12 -11.62 -22.54 -4.47
C PRO A 12 -11.72 -21.05 -4.81
N THR A 13 -12.48 -20.31 -4.01
CA THR A 13 -12.55 -18.85 -4.10
C THR A 13 -11.12 -18.34 -4.02
N ALA A 14 -10.63 -17.73 -5.12
CA ALA A 14 -9.28 -17.23 -5.16
C ALA A 14 -9.13 -16.21 -4.02
N TRP A 15 -8.14 -16.41 -3.12
CA TRP A 15 -7.82 -15.49 -2.05
C TRP A 15 -7.43 -14.13 -2.64
N ALA A 16 -7.84 -13.04 -2.01
CA ALA A 16 -7.35 -11.71 -2.35
C ALA A 16 -5.85 -11.62 -2.06
N ILE A 17 -5.42 -12.17 -0.92
CA ILE A 17 -4.02 -12.28 -0.54
C ILE A 17 -3.74 -13.69 -0.01
N GLU A 18 -2.65 -14.29 -0.49
CA GLU A 18 -2.15 -15.57 -0.01
C GLU A 18 -0.64 -15.49 0.20
N ALA A 19 -0.18 -15.80 1.40
CA ALA A 19 1.23 -15.86 1.78
C ALA A 19 1.52 -17.19 2.45
N ALA A 20 2.63 -17.84 2.07
CA ALA A 20 3.09 -19.09 2.65
C ALA A 20 4.58 -19.04 2.95
N GLY A 21 4.93 -19.25 4.24
CA GLY A 21 6.31 -19.21 4.72
C GLY A 21 7.01 -17.86 4.46
N LEU A 22 6.23 -16.77 4.36
CA LEU A 22 6.73 -15.47 3.95
C LEU A 22 7.71 -14.91 4.98
N GLY A 23 8.88 -14.49 4.53
CA GLY A 23 9.91 -13.93 5.40
C GLY A 23 10.71 -12.82 4.74
N LYS A 24 11.21 -11.91 5.59
CA LYS A 24 12.11 -10.82 5.20
C LYS A 24 13.32 -10.78 6.09
N CYS A 25 14.47 -11.00 5.48
CA CYS A 25 15.77 -10.88 6.10
C CYS A 25 16.52 -9.65 5.55
N TYR A 26 17.17 -8.92 6.43
CA TYR A 26 18.08 -7.83 6.08
C TYR A 26 19.50 -8.19 6.48
N ASP A 27 20.45 -7.90 5.58
CA ASP A 27 21.87 -7.98 5.87
C ASP A 27 22.31 -6.65 6.48
N LEU A 28 22.65 -6.67 7.77
CA LEU A 28 23.16 -5.52 8.50
C LEU A 28 24.69 -5.53 8.46
N PHE A 29 25.29 -4.46 7.97
CA PHE A 29 26.73 -4.27 7.94
C PHE A 29 27.14 -3.29 9.04
N GLU A 30 28.14 -3.65 9.84
CA GLU A 30 28.64 -2.76 10.92
C GLU A 30 29.40 -1.56 10.34
N ASN A 31 30.10 -1.76 9.20
CA ASN A 31 30.83 -0.72 8.52
C ASN A 31 30.45 -0.67 7.02
N PRO A 32 30.38 0.52 6.40
CA PRO A 32 30.14 0.64 4.95
C PRO A 32 31.14 -0.13 4.09
N SER A 33 32.41 -0.26 4.56
CA SER A 33 33.48 -1.02 3.88
C SER A 33 33.22 -2.53 3.84
N ASP A 34 32.41 -3.06 4.75
CA ASP A 34 32.15 -4.50 4.84
C ASP A 34 31.25 -4.98 3.70
N ARG A 35 30.38 -4.10 3.21
CA ARG A 35 29.60 -4.34 2.00
C ARG A 35 30.49 -4.51 0.76
N LEU A 36 31.52 -3.68 0.61
CA LEU A 36 32.50 -3.78 -0.47
C LEU A 36 33.34 -5.03 -0.32
N LYS A 37 33.79 -5.36 0.90
CA LYS A 37 34.54 -6.59 1.19
C LYS A 37 33.72 -7.83 0.83
N GLN A 38 32.46 -7.88 1.19
CA GLN A 38 31.59 -9.00 0.85
C GLN A 38 31.44 -9.20 -0.66
N LEU A 39 31.40 -8.10 -1.42
CA LEU A 39 31.33 -8.12 -2.88
C LEU A 39 32.63 -8.67 -3.51
N LEU A 40 33.78 -8.27 -2.94
CA LEU A 40 35.11 -8.66 -3.44
C LEU A 40 35.50 -10.10 -3.05
N TRP A 41 35.07 -10.56 -1.85
CA TRP A 41 35.43 -11.91 -1.34
C TRP A 41 34.42 -13.00 -1.73
N GLY A 42 33.42 -12.69 -2.59
CA GLY A 42 32.61 -13.69 -3.30
C GLY A 42 31.96 -14.78 -2.43
N GLY A 43 31.52 -14.47 -1.19
CA GLY A 43 30.85 -15.44 -0.33
C GLY A 43 31.74 -16.34 0.54
N LEU A 44 33.04 -16.22 0.47
CA LEU A 44 34.00 -16.98 1.33
C LEU A 44 34.02 -16.53 2.79
N LYS A 45 33.54 -15.31 3.06
CA LYS A 45 33.44 -14.74 4.41
C LYS A 45 32.20 -13.85 4.51
N ASN A 46 31.33 -14.13 5.48
CA ASN A 46 30.13 -13.34 5.72
C ASN A 46 30.50 -12.17 6.64
N PHE A 47 30.37 -10.93 6.14
CA PHE A 47 30.65 -9.69 6.87
C PHE A 47 29.34 -9.00 7.32
N SER A 48 28.17 -9.61 7.07
CA SER A 48 26.87 -9.11 7.47
C SER A 48 26.29 -9.95 8.61
N ARG A 49 25.53 -9.29 9.47
CA ARG A 49 24.65 -9.93 10.44
C ARG A 49 23.25 -9.99 9.83
N GLN A 50 22.69 -11.18 9.75
CA GLN A 50 21.31 -11.35 9.29
C GLN A 50 20.33 -10.94 10.38
N PHE A 51 19.39 -10.10 10.00
CA PHE A 51 18.26 -9.67 10.84
C PHE A 51 16.95 -10.04 10.15
N TRP A 52 16.23 -10.95 10.75
CA TRP A 52 14.89 -11.34 10.28
C TRP A 52 13.84 -10.39 10.84
N ALA A 53 13.29 -9.53 9.99
CA ALA A 53 12.19 -8.65 10.34
C ALA A 53 10.85 -9.40 10.37
N LEU A 54 10.70 -10.42 9.50
CA LEU A 54 9.58 -11.35 9.45
C LEU A 54 10.09 -12.74 9.12
N GLN A 55 9.49 -13.76 9.70
CA GLN A 55 9.84 -15.15 9.45
C GLN A 55 8.60 -16.04 9.52
N ASP A 56 8.46 -16.91 8.52
CA ASP A 56 7.42 -17.94 8.42
C ASP A 56 5.99 -17.41 8.62
N VAL A 57 5.66 -16.28 7.96
CA VAL A 57 4.31 -15.73 8.00
C VAL A 57 3.44 -16.47 7.01
N ASN A 58 2.33 -17.02 7.51
CA ASN A 58 1.30 -17.69 6.73
C ASN A 58 0.00 -16.90 6.87
N LEU A 59 -0.59 -16.46 5.75
CA LEU A 59 -1.74 -15.58 5.73
C LEU A 59 -2.62 -15.88 4.52
N GLN A 60 -3.93 -15.95 4.74
CA GLN A 60 -4.92 -16.03 3.67
C GLN A 60 -6.04 -15.05 3.98
N ILE A 61 -6.32 -14.14 3.04
CA ILE A 61 -7.34 -13.11 3.17
C ILE A 61 -8.29 -13.24 1.98
N GLY A 62 -9.57 -13.38 2.25
CA GLY A 62 -10.65 -13.44 1.25
C GLY A 62 -11.00 -12.05 0.73
N HIS A 63 -11.75 -12.03 -0.38
CA HIS A 63 -12.33 -10.78 -0.88
C HIS A 63 -13.40 -10.25 0.09
N GLY A 64 -13.38 -8.94 0.33
CA GLY A 64 -14.30 -8.27 1.26
C GLY A 64 -13.99 -8.46 2.75
N GLU A 65 -12.88 -9.12 3.09
CA GLU A 65 -12.44 -9.22 4.49
C GLU A 65 -11.71 -7.96 4.95
N VAL A 66 -11.93 -7.61 6.21
CA VAL A 66 -11.18 -6.55 6.93
C VAL A 66 -10.28 -7.21 7.95
N VAL A 67 -8.98 -7.05 7.79
CA VAL A 67 -7.96 -7.67 8.65
C VAL A 67 -7.13 -6.60 9.35
N GLY A 68 -7.07 -6.67 10.69
CA GLY A 68 -6.23 -5.79 11.52
C GLY A 68 -4.92 -6.44 11.91
N LEU A 69 -3.79 -5.76 11.63
CA LEU A 69 -2.46 -6.17 12.08
C LEU A 69 -2.15 -5.54 13.43
N VAL A 70 -2.10 -6.35 14.49
CA VAL A 70 -1.82 -5.89 15.84
C VAL A 70 -0.47 -6.40 16.29
N GLY A 71 0.34 -5.54 16.92
CA GLY A 71 1.65 -5.92 17.42
C GLY A 71 2.44 -4.71 17.93
N ARG A 72 3.50 -4.97 18.71
CA ARG A 72 4.40 -3.93 19.25
C ARG A 72 5.15 -3.21 18.12
N ASN A 73 5.68 -2.00 18.40
CA ASN A 73 6.58 -1.33 17.48
C ASN A 73 7.82 -2.20 17.21
N GLY A 74 8.21 -2.30 15.93
CA GLY A 74 9.28 -3.21 15.50
C GLY A 74 8.86 -4.67 15.28
N ALA A 75 7.57 -5.04 15.42
CA ALA A 75 7.09 -6.40 15.17
C ALA A 75 7.01 -6.78 13.68
N GLY A 76 7.42 -5.90 12.75
CA GLY A 76 7.42 -6.18 11.32
C GLY A 76 6.13 -5.82 10.59
N LYS A 77 5.15 -5.14 11.23
CA LYS A 77 3.88 -4.77 10.61
C LYS A 77 4.08 -4.00 9.29
N SER A 78 4.82 -2.89 9.32
CA SER A 78 5.08 -2.07 8.13
C SER A 78 5.88 -2.83 7.07
N THR A 79 6.79 -3.75 7.48
CA THR A 79 7.51 -4.63 6.56
C THR A 79 6.54 -5.57 5.83
N LEU A 80 5.58 -6.16 6.54
CA LEU A 80 4.56 -7.00 5.94
C LEU A 80 3.70 -6.19 4.96
N LEU A 81 3.20 -5.03 5.39
CA LEU A 81 2.38 -4.15 4.53
C LEU A 81 3.13 -3.75 3.26
N GLN A 82 4.41 -3.37 3.34
CA GLN A 82 5.24 -3.05 2.17
C GLN A 82 5.41 -4.24 1.22
N MET A 83 5.53 -5.46 1.75
CA MET A 83 5.57 -6.66 0.91
C MET A 83 4.22 -6.90 0.22
N LEU A 84 3.09 -6.74 0.93
CA LEU A 84 1.75 -6.86 0.35
C LEU A 84 1.51 -5.82 -0.76
N CYS A 85 2.06 -4.61 -0.63
CA CYS A 85 2.00 -3.55 -1.64
C CYS A 85 3.00 -3.75 -2.79
N GLY A 86 3.88 -4.76 -2.73
CA GLY A 86 4.89 -5.01 -3.75
C GLY A 86 6.05 -4.01 -3.76
N THR A 87 6.13 -3.08 -2.78
CA THR A 87 7.22 -2.10 -2.66
C THR A 87 8.48 -2.70 -2.05
N LEU A 88 8.34 -3.83 -1.34
CA LEU A 88 9.45 -4.56 -0.72
C LEU A 88 9.43 -6.04 -1.15
N PRO A 89 10.48 -6.55 -1.80
CA PRO A 89 10.56 -7.97 -2.12
C PRO A 89 10.77 -8.82 -0.87
N HIS A 90 10.13 -9.98 -0.80
CA HIS A 90 10.35 -10.99 0.23
C HIS A 90 11.69 -11.71 0.05
N THR A 91 12.23 -12.29 1.11
CA THR A 91 13.48 -13.06 1.09
C THR A 91 13.19 -14.56 1.02
N SER A 92 12.13 -15.03 1.65
CA SER A 92 11.71 -16.44 1.67
C SER A 92 10.19 -16.56 1.53
N GLY A 93 9.72 -17.75 1.19
CA GLY A 93 8.32 -18.07 1.03
C GLY A 93 7.73 -17.60 -0.30
N SER A 94 6.42 -17.48 -0.34
CA SER A 94 5.68 -17.00 -1.49
C SER A 94 4.60 -16.02 -1.08
N LEU A 95 4.32 -15.06 -1.97
CA LEU A 95 3.25 -14.08 -1.80
C LEU A 95 2.50 -13.94 -3.11
N LYS A 96 1.19 -14.09 -3.06
CA LYS A 96 0.28 -13.87 -4.17
C LYS A 96 -0.76 -12.85 -3.78
N VAL A 97 -0.89 -11.80 -4.57
CA VAL A 97 -1.86 -10.72 -4.37
C VAL A 97 -2.71 -10.66 -5.64
N ASN A 98 -4.00 -10.85 -5.52
CA ASN A 98 -4.94 -10.90 -6.63
C ASN A 98 -5.82 -9.65 -6.62
N GLY A 99 -5.52 -8.70 -7.51
CA GLY A 99 -6.24 -7.44 -7.65
C GLY A 99 -5.33 -6.22 -7.56
N ARG A 100 -5.94 -5.05 -7.72
CA ARG A 100 -5.26 -3.75 -7.61
C ARG A 100 -5.12 -3.37 -6.15
N VAL A 101 -3.89 -3.09 -5.74
CA VAL A 101 -3.58 -2.64 -4.38
C VAL A 101 -3.46 -1.13 -4.35
N ALA A 102 -4.22 -0.47 -3.48
CA ALA A 102 -3.94 0.91 -3.09
C ALA A 102 -3.35 0.92 -1.67
N ALA A 103 -2.20 1.56 -1.54
CA ALA A 103 -1.51 1.70 -0.26
C ALA A 103 -1.65 3.13 0.26
N LEU A 104 -2.24 3.29 1.42
CA LEU A 104 -2.25 4.55 2.15
C LEU A 104 -1.00 4.70 3.07
N LEU A 105 -0.01 3.80 2.90
CA LEU A 105 1.25 3.80 3.64
C LEU A 105 2.09 5.04 3.37
N GLU A 106 2.03 5.53 2.15
CA GLU A 106 2.83 6.64 1.65
C GLU A 106 1.90 7.63 0.92
N LEU A 107 0.92 8.18 1.66
CA LEU A 107 -0.01 9.17 1.12
C LEU A 107 0.76 10.34 0.49
N GLY A 108 0.53 10.56 -0.81
CA GLY A 108 1.22 11.59 -1.59
C GLY A 108 2.60 11.16 -2.10
N ALA A 109 3.02 9.91 -1.92
CA ALA A 109 4.17 9.37 -2.66
C ALA A 109 3.90 9.53 -4.16
N GLY A 110 4.83 10.17 -4.85
CA GLY A 110 4.65 10.52 -6.26
C GLY A 110 4.05 11.90 -6.50
N PHE A 111 3.64 12.68 -5.49
CA PHE A 111 3.28 14.08 -5.70
C PHE A 111 4.52 14.90 -6.02
N ASN A 112 4.45 15.69 -7.09
CA ASN A 112 5.47 16.68 -7.42
C ASN A 112 5.14 18.00 -6.71
N PRO A 113 6.02 18.51 -5.83
CA PRO A 113 5.77 19.74 -5.09
C PRO A 113 5.57 20.97 -5.97
N GLU A 114 6.16 20.98 -7.16
CA GLU A 114 6.10 22.11 -8.11
C GLU A 114 4.80 22.11 -8.93
N PHE A 115 4.10 20.99 -8.97
CA PHE A 115 2.83 20.86 -9.71
C PHE A 115 1.66 21.32 -8.85
N THR A 116 0.62 21.83 -9.52
CA THR A 116 -0.67 22.13 -8.88
C THR A 116 -1.34 20.88 -8.33
N GLY A 117 -2.35 21.05 -7.49
CA GLY A 117 -3.16 19.94 -7.00
C GLY A 117 -3.79 19.14 -8.14
N ILE A 118 -4.34 19.81 -9.13
CA ILE A 118 -4.97 19.16 -10.30
C ILE A 118 -3.94 18.35 -11.09
N GLU A 119 -2.77 18.91 -11.39
CA GLU A 119 -1.71 18.19 -12.10
C GLU A 119 -1.26 16.95 -11.33
N ASN A 120 -1.16 17.05 -10.01
CA ASN A 120 -0.84 15.90 -9.15
C ASN A 120 -1.95 14.84 -9.15
N VAL A 121 -3.23 15.23 -9.21
CA VAL A 121 -4.35 14.28 -9.36
C VAL A 121 -4.19 13.48 -10.65
N TYR A 122 -3.92 14.14 -11.78
CA TYR A 122 -3.72 13.46 -13.06
C TYR A 122 -2.48 12.55 -13.05
N MET A 123 -1.37 13.04 -12.52
CA MET A 123 -0.12 12.27 -12.43
C MET A 123 -0.29 11.03 -11.57
N ASN A 124 -0.88 11.15 -10.38
CA ASN A 124 -1.11 10.01 -9.50
C ASN A 124 -2.18 9.05 -10.04
N GLY A 125 -3.24 9.55 -10.64
CA GLY A 125 -4.22 8.71 -11.33
C GLY A 125 -3.57 7.83 -12.40
N ALA A 126 -2.66 8.41 -13.20
CA ALA A 126 -1.91 7.67 -14.21
C ALA A 126 -0.96 6.62 -13.57
N LEU A 127 -0.28 6.95 -12.47
CA LEU A 127 0.55 6.00 -11.71
C LEU A 127 -0.27 4.82 -11.15
N MET A 128 -1.54 5.07 -10.81
CA MET A 128 -2.49 4.05 -10.36
C MET A 128 -3.19 3.31 -11.52
N GLY A 129 -2.79 3.57 -12.77
CA GLY A 129 -3.28 2.89 -13.96
C GLY A 129 -4.58 3.45 -14.55
N LEU A 130 -5.04 4.63 -14.12
CA LEU A 130 -6.18 5.31 -14.73
C LEU A 130 -5.77 6.03 -16.01
N THR A 131 -6.64 6.01 -17.01
CA THR A 131 -6.51 6.84 -18.19
C THR A 131 -6.85 8.30 -17.87
N HIS A 132 -6.38 9.24 -18.70
CA HIS A 132 -6.71 10.66 -18.54
C HIS A 132 -8.23 10.92 -18.49
N ALA A 133 -9.00 10.23 -19.33
CA ALA A 133 -10.46 10.36 -19.36
C ALA A 133 -11.11 9.89 -18.04
N GLN A 134 -10.63 8.77 -17.47
CA GLN A 134 -11.11 8.27 -16.18
C GLN A 134 -10.77 9.22 -15.03
N VAL A 135 -9.57 9.81 -15.04
CA VAL A 135 -9.21 10.83 -14.03
C VAL A 135 -10.10 12.06 -14.17
N GLN A 136 -10.36 12.52 -15.41
CA GLN A 136 -11.21 13.66 -15.68
C GLN A 136 -12.66 13.45 -15.19
N GLU A 137 -13.19 12.25 -15.35
CA GLU A 137 -14.52 11.87 -14.86
C GLU A 137 -14.59 11.90 -13.32
N LYS A 138 -13.55 11.38 -12.65
CA LYS A 138 -13.48 11.32 -11.17
C LYS A 138 -13.03 12.64 -10.54
N LEU A 139 -12.46 13.57 -11.29
CA LEU A 139 -11.89 14.81 -10.78
C LEU A 139 -12.85 15.63 -9.91
N PRO A 140 -14.12 15.89 -10.32
CA PRO A 140 -15.04 16.66 -9.49
C PRO A 140 -15.28 16.01 -8.10
N GLU A 141 -15.37 14.69 -8.04
CA GLU A 141 -15.56 13.93 -6.79
C GLU A 141 -14.31 14.00 -5.91
N ILE A 142 -13.11 13.85 -6.51
CA ILE A 142 -11.84 13.95 -5.81
C ILE A 142 -11.70 15.32 -5.14
N LEU A 143 -11.98 16.40 -5.88
CA LEU A 143 -11.87 17.76 -5.38
C LEU A 143 -12.91 18.06 -4.30
N ALA A 144 -14.15 17.61 -4.46
CA ALA A 144 -15.20 17.75 -3.46
C ALA A 144 -14.88 16.98 -2.18
N PHE A 145 -14.21 15.82 -2.31
CA PHE A 145 -13.77 15.05 -1.14
C PHE A 145 -12.59 15.73 -0.43
N ALA A 146 -11.59 16.19 -1.18
CA ALA A 146 -10.41 16.86 -0.61
C ALA A 146 -10.77 18.15 0.11
N ASP A 147 -11.76 18.90 -0.40
CA ASP A 147 -12.30 20.12 0.21
C ASP A 147 -11.19 21.13 0.58
N ILE A 148 -10.35 21.45 -0.40
CA ILE A 148 -9.24 22.40 -0.28
C ILE A 148 -9.44 23.71 -1.05
N GLY A 149 -10.63 23.88 -1.65
CA GLY A 149 -11.03 25.08 -2.38
C GLY A 149 -10.07 25.44 -3.52
N ASP A 150 -9.86 26.73 -3.74
CA ASP A 150 -9.05 27.25 -4.85
C ASP A 150 -7.56 26.90 -4.77
N PHE A 151 -7.10 26.39 -3.61
CA PHE A 151 -5.73 25.90 -3.49
C PHE A 151 -5.40 24.78 -4.47
N VAL A 152 -6.40 24.09 -4.99
CA VAL A 152 -6.19 23.05 -6.00
C VAL A 152 -5.45 23.54 -7.25
N HIS A 153 -5.52 24.85 -7.54
CA HIS A 153 -4.82 25.50 -8.65
C HIS A 153 -3.42 26.01 -8.28
N GLN A 154 -3.00 25.88 -7.01
CA GLN A 154 -1.69 26.29 -6.52
C GLN A 154 -0.72 25.10 -6.47
N PRO A 155 0.60 25.35 -6.58
CA PRO A 155 1.60 24.30 -6.39
C PRO A 155 1.50 23.66 -5.01
N VAL A 156 1.60 22.33 -4.98
CA VAL A 156 1.44 21.53 -3.74
C VAL A 156 2.43 21.91 -2.64
N LYS A 157 3.62 22.43 -3.00
CA LYS A 157 4.58 22.96 -2.02
C LYS A 157 4.03 24.10 -1.13
N THR A 158 2.93 24.74 -1.55
CA THR A 158 2.28 25.81 -0.77
C THR A 158 1.21 25.28 0.18
N TYR A 159 0.92 23.99 0.14
CA TYR A 159 -0.13 23.38 0.94
C TYR A 159 0.28 23.24 2.41
N SER A 160 -0.70 23.35 3.30
CA SER A 160 -0.53 22.84 4.65
C SER A 160 -0.44 21.30 4.61
N SER A 161 0.13 20.68 5.64
CA SER A 161 0.17 19.22 5.76
C SER A 161 -1.24 18.59 5.67
N GLY A 162 -2.24 19.26 6.27
CA GLY A 162 -3.64 18.82 6.19
C GLY A 162 -4.20 18.85 4.77
N MET A 163 -3.98 19.92 4.00
CA MET A 163 -4.42 20.05 2.61
C MET A 163 -3.76 18.99 1.72
N PHE A 164 -2.46 18.79 1.91
CA PHE A 164 -1.69 17.76 1.21
C PHE A 164 -2.30 16.37 1.44
N MET A 165 -2.52 16.02 2.71
CA MET A 165 -3.07 14.72 3.09
C MET A 165 -4.50 14.51 2.59
N ARG A 166 -5.34 15.55 2.64
CA ARG A 166 -6.72 15.51 2.12
C ARG A 166 -6.75 15.21 0.63
N LEU A 167 -5.91 15.88 -0.17
CA LEU A 167 -5.83 15.64 -1.61
C LEU A 167 -5.25 14.25 -1.90
N ALA A 168 -4.17 13.86 -1.26
CA ALA A 168 -3.54 12.55 -1.45
C ALA A 168 -4.49 11.40 -1.11
N PHE A 169 -5.23 11.51 0.00
CA PHE A 169 -6.24 10.53 0.39
C PHE A 169 -7.41 10.48 -0.61
N ALA A 170 -7.90 11.64 -1.06
CA ALA A 170 -8.99 11.72 -2.04
C ALA A 170 -8.62 10.99 -3.33
N VAL A 171 -7.40 11.18 -3.82
CA VAL A 171 -6.89 10.50 -5.03
C VAL A 171 -6.78 8.99 -4.79
N ALA A 172 -6.12 8.58 -3.70
CA ALA A 172 -5.87 7.17 -3.41
C ALA A 172 -7.17 6.36 -3.27
N THR A 173 -8.23 6.96 -2.69
CA THR A 173 -9.51 6.27 -2.50
C THR A 173 -10.47 6.39 -3.70
N SER A 174 -10.16 7.21 -4.69
CA SER A 174 -10.99 7.36 -5.90
C SER A 174 -10.80 6.24 -6.92
N VAL A 175 -9.72 5.47 -6.81
CA VAL A 175 -9.33 4.43 -7.79
C VAL A 175 -10.11 3.13 -7.62
N GLU A 176 -10.92 3.00 -6.54
CA GLU A 176 -11.66 1.78 -6.22
C GLU A 176 -10.76 0.53 -6.28
N PRO A 177 -9.80 0.42 -5.36
CA PRO A 177 -8.88 -0.71 -5.35
C PRO A 177 -9.59 -1.98 -4.90
N ASP A 178 -9.12 -3.15 -5.37
CA ASP A 178 -9.59 -4.44 -4.90
C ASP A 178 -9.06 -4.75 -3.48
N ILE A 179 -7.92 -4.17 -3.13
CA ILE A 179 -7.25 -4.33 -1.83
C ILE A 179 -6.76 -2.96 -1.36
N LEU A 180 -7.21 -2.54 -0.18
CA LEU A 180 -6.79 -1.30 0.45
C LEU A 180 -5.88 -1.60 1.65
N VAL A 181 -4.65 -1.13 1.60
CA VAL A 181 -3.67 -1.28 2.68
C VAL A 181 -3.51 0.03 3.41
N ILE A 182 -3.77 0.01 4.72
CA ILE A 182 -3.78 1.19 5.59
C ILE A 182 -2.75 1.00 6.71
N ASP A 183 -1.93 2.01 6.96
CA ASP A 183 -1.07 2.09 8.14
C ASP A 183 -1.61 3.13 9.12
N GLU A 184 -0.91 3.42 10.19
CA GLU A 184 -1.28 4.39 11.24
C GLU A 184 -1.63 5.80 10.71
N ALA A 185 -1.36 6.08 9.43
CA ALA A 185 -1.54 7.37 8.76
C ALA A 185 -2.99 7.89 8.72
N LEU A 186 -4.01 7.09 9.09
CA LEU A 186 -5.40 7.57 9.20
C LEU A 186 -5.65 8.56 10.35
N SER A 187 -4.69 8.72 11.25
CA SER A 187 -4.76 9.70 12.34
C SER A 187 -4.44 11.14 11.90
N VAL A 188 -4.24 11.38 10.60
CA VAL A 188 -3.83 12.68 10.05
C VAL A 188 -5.04 13.42 9.50
N GLY A 189 -5.22 14.65 9.99
CA GLY A 189 -6.31 15.55 9.61
C GLY A 189 -7.13 15.99 10.82
N ASP A 190 -8.11 16.86 10.57
CA ASP A 190 -9.08 17.20 11.60
C ASP A 190 -10.11 16.07 11.79
N GLY A 191 -10.78 16.07 12.96
CA GLY A 191 -11.74 15.00 13.31
C GLY A 191 -12.90 14.83 12.31
N ALA A 192 -13.25 15.88 11.56
CA ALA A 192 -14.28 15.82 10.53
C ALA A 192 -13.81 15.05 9.30
N PHE A 193 -12.57 15.33 8.85
CA PHE A 193 -11.98 14.62 7.73
C PHE A 193 -11.68 13.15 8.07
N ALA A 194 -11.22 12.86 9.28
CA ALA A 194 -10.99 11.49 9.72
C ALA A 194 -12.30 10.65 9.66
N ARG A 195 -13.43 11.22 10.09
CA ARG A 195 -14.73 10.54 9.97
C ARG A 195 -15.12 10.30 8.51
N LYS A 196 -15.03 11.33 7.67
CA LYS A 196 -15.32 11.25 6.22
C LYS A 196 -14.46 10.20 5.52
N SER A 197 -13.18 10.13 5.90
CA SER A 197 -12.22 9.14 5.39
C SER A 197 -12.60 7.72 5.81
N PHE A 198 -12.96 7.52 7.07
CA PHE A 198 -13.41 6.23 7.57
C PHE A 198 -14.68 5.75 6.86
N GLU A 199 -15.69 6.63 6.70
CA GLU A 199 -16.92 6.31 5.96
C GLU A 199 -16.63 5.94 4.48
N ARG A 200 -15.60 6.55 3.87
CA ARG A 200 -15.20 6.23 2.50
C ARG A 200 -14.55 4.86 2.39
N ILE A 201 -13.76 4.46 3.38
CA ILE A 201 -13.06 3.16 3.43
C ILE A 201 -14.04 2.01 3.66
N MET A 202 -15.10 2.25 4.41
CA MET A 202 -16.08 1.22 4.79
C MET A 202 -17.18 0.99 3.74
N LYS A 203 -17.17 1.72 2.62
CA LYS A 203 -18.08 1.52 1.48
C LYS A 203 -17.52 0.52 0.49
#